data_bf269fe072915fdf53575da7ffeac59c
#
_entry.id   bf269fe072915fdf53575da7ffeac59c
#
_cell.length_a   1.000
_cell.length_b   1.000
_cell.length_c   1.000
_cell.angle_alpha   90.00
_cell.angle_beta   90.00
_cell.angle_gamma   90.00
#
_symmetry.space_group_name_H-M   'P 1'
#
loop_
_entity.id
_entity.type
_entity.pdbx_description
1 polymer ?
#
loop_
_entity_poly.entity_id
_entity_poly.type
_entity_poly.pdbx_seq_one_letter_code
_entity_poly.pdbx_strand_id
1 'polypeptide(L)'
;MSIKVVYLDTSAVVKRYVLESGTDVVKALYSSAWNGEVKLSFSLWNIGEILGVLSKYRQRGSLGDSEYRTARGMFLSETIRMLRLGLLKIVPLKLNIITESWRIIEKHNIYEADAIQITSAKYIKASELYTADKKLCDIAIEEGVKAVRIK
;
A
#
# COMPACT_ATOMS: atom_id res chain seq x y z
N MET A 1 8.33 3.48 -23.91
CA MET A 1 7.74 2.48 -23.01
C MET A 1 7.25 3.17 -21.75
N SER A 2 6.06 2.81 -21.31
CA SER A 2 5.53 3.34 -20.05
C SER A 2 6.19 2.66 -18.85
N ILE A 3 6.41 3.44 -17.79
CA ILE A 3 6.97 2.91 -16.55
C ILE A 3 5.89 2.09 -15.82
N LYS A 4 6.29 0.92 -15.34
CA LYS A 4 5.47 0.01 -14.55
C LYS A 4 4.99 0.68 -13.27
N VAL A 5 3.72 0.47 -12.90
CA VAL A 5 3.16 0.93 -11.63
C VAL A 5 3.04 -0.27 -10.70
N VAL A 6 3.58 -0.15 -9.50
CA VAL A 6 3.51 -1.16 -8.44
C VAL A 6 2.64 -0.62 -7.32
N TYR A 7 1.55 -1.32 -7.02
CA TYR A 7 0.62 -0.94 -5.95
C TYR A 7 1.02 -1.61 -4.64
N LEU A 8 1.03 -0.84 -3.57
CA LEU A 8 1.35 -1.32 -2.23
C LEU A 8 0.12 -1.15 -1.32
N ASP A 9 -0.28 -2.21 -0.61
CA ASP A 9 -1.30 -2.04 0.42
C ASP A 9 -0.67 -1.50 1.72
N THR A 10 -1.49 -1.27 2.73
CA THR A 10 -1.03 -0.74 4.02
C THR A 10 0.06 -1.62 4.65
N SER A 11 -0.12 -2.94 4.61
CA SER A 11 0.84 -3.88 5.20
C SER A 11 2.22 -3.77 4.54
N ALA A 12 2.26 -3.51 3.24
CA ALA A 12 3.51 -3.33 2.51
C ALA A 12 4.16 -1.99 2.84
N VAL A 13 3.40 -0.88 2.79
CA VAL A 13 3.95 0.46 3.03
C VAL A 13 4.56 0.58 4.44
N VAL A 14 3.90 0.02 5.45
CA VAL A 14 4.39 0.07 6.84
C VAL A 14 5.80 -0.52 6.96
N LYS A 15 6.12 -1.53 6.18
CA LYS A 15 7.44 -2.19 6.20
C LYS A 15 8.58 -1.28 5.74
N ARG A 16 8.27 -0.21 5.03
CA ARG A 16 9.25 0.81 4.65
C ARG A 16 9.75 1.59 5.86
N TYR A 17 8.87 1.82 6.84
CA TYR A 17 9.12 2.73 7.96
C TYR A 17 9.30 2.02 9.30
N VAL A 18 8.89 0.76 9.39
CA VAL A 18 9.04 -0.08 10.57
C VAL A 18 9.79 -1.35 10.17
N LEU A 19 10.87 -1.64 10.88
CA LEU A 19 11.67 -2.83 10.62
C LEU A 19 10.90 -4.08 11.07
N GLU A 20 10.54 -4.90 10.11
CA GLU A 20 9.82 -6.17 10.36
C GLU A 20 10.08 -7.13 9.20
N SER A 21 9.48 -8.33 9.26
CA SER A 21 9.63 -9.31 8.18
C SER A 21 9.15 -8.70 6.85
N GLY A 22 9.95 -8.81 5.80
CA GLY A 22 9.62 -8.29 4.47
C GLY A 22 10.08 -6.86 4.21
N THR A 23 10.66 -6.18 5.19
CA THR A 23 11.16 -4.81 5.03
C THR A 23 12.15 -4.69 3.86
N ASP A 24 13.02 -5.67 3.67
CA ASP A 24 14.01 -5.67 2.59
C ASP A 24 13.36 -5.66 1.20
N VAL A 25 12.26 -6.39 1.02
CA VAL A 25 11.50 -6.41 -0.24
C VAL A 25 10.95 -5.01 -0.54
N VAL A 26 10.34 -4.37 0.46
CA VAL A 26 9.73 -3.05 0.30
C VAL A 26 10.80 -1.97 0.10
N LYS A 27 11.92 -2.06 0.81
CA LYS A 27 13.06 -1.16 0.60
C LYS A 27 13.56 -1.22 -0.84
N ALA A 28 13.64 -2.42 -1.41
CA ALA A 28 14.06 -2.58 -2.80
C ALA A 28 13.07 -1.93 -3.78
N LEU A 29 11.76 -2.06 -3.52
CA LEU A 29 10.74 -1.39 -4.34
C LEU A 29 10.86 0.13 -4.29
N TYR A 30 11.06 0.68 -3.09
CA TYR A 30 11.25 2.12 -2.94
C TYR A 30 12.54 2.60 -3.62
N SER A 31 13.62 1.83 -3.53
CA SER A 31 14.87 2.15 -4.23
C SER A 31 14.67 2.17 -5.74
N SER A 32 13.95 1.18 -6.29
CA SER A 32 13.61 1.16 -7.71
C SER A 32 12.81 2.39 -8.12
N ALA A 33 11.87 2.82 -7.28
CA ALA A 33 11.07 4.03 -7.55
C ALA A 33 11.95 5.29 -7.52
N TRP A 34 12.82 5.41 -6.52
CA TRP A 34 13.74 6.54 -6.44
C TRP A 34 14.71 6.59 -7.62
N ASN A 35 15.05 5.44 -8.21
CA ASN A 35 15.86 5.36 -9.41
C ASN A 35 15.07 5.58 -10.71
N GLY A 36 13.77 5.82 -10.61
CA GLY A 36 12.93 6.05 -11.78
C GLY A 36 12.57 4.79 -12.58
N GLU A 37 12.83 3.62 -12.03
CA GLU A 37 12.59 2.34 -12.72
C GLU A 37 11.13 1.90 -12.66
N VAL A 38 10.43 2.24 -11.57
CA VAL A 38 8.99 1.97 -11.37
C VAL A 38 8.34 3.17 -10.73
N LYS A 39 7.00 3.23 -10.79
CA LYS A 39 6.22 4.15 -9.99
C LYS A 39 5.50 3.35 -8.92
N LEU A 40 5.49 3.85 -7.70
CA LEU A 40 4.70 3.26 -6.63
C LEU A 40 3.30 3.87 -6.61
N SER A 41 2.36 3.15 -6.05
CA SER A 41 1.00 3.65 -5.89
C SER A 41 0.36 3.03 -4.66
N PHE A 42 -0.48 3.78 -4.01
CA PHE A 42 -1.43 3.29 -3.00
C PHE A 42 -2.64 4.22 -2.95
N SER A 43 -3.68 3.79 -2.25
CA SER A 43 -4.92 4.54 -2.15
C SER A 43 -4.80 5.69 -1.14
N LEU A 44 -5.56 6.74 -1.36
CA LEU A 44 -5.78 7.79 -0.35
C LEU A 44 -6.25 7.17 0.98
N TRP A 45 -7.02 6.09 0.93
CA TRP A 45 -7.45 5.32 2.10
C TRP A 45 -6.27 4.82 2.94
N ASN A 46 -5.19 4.40 2.29
CA ASN A 46 -4.02 3.85 2.96
C ASN A 46 -3.33 4.82 3.90
N ILE A 47 -3.39 6.13 3.63
CA ILE A 47 -2.70 7.11 4.47
C ILE A 47 -3.23 7.05 5.90
N GLY A 48 -4.54 7.09 6.07
CA GLY A 48 -5.16 6.97 7.38
C GLY A 48 -4.89 5.61 8.04
N GLU A 49 -4.93 4.53 7.25
CA GLU A 49 -4.63 3.20 7.78
C GLU A 49 -3.18 3.09 8.27
N ILE A 50 -2.23 3.61 7.51
CA ILE A 50 -0.82 3.59 7.91
C ILE A 50 -0.61 4.38 9.20
N LEU A 51 -1.19 5.57 9.30
CA LEU A 51 -1.12 6.35 10.53
C LEU A 51 -1.74 5.60 11.70
N GLY A 52 -2.85 4.90 11.47
CA GLY A 52 -3.50 4.06 12.47
C GLY A 52 -2.65 2.89 12.92
N VAL A 53 -1.97 2.21 11.99
CA VAL A 53 -1.07 1.09 12.32
C VAL A 53 0.10 1.57 13.16
N LEU A 54 0.74 2.68 12.79
CA LEU A 54 1.85 3.25 13.55
C LEU A 54 1.40 3.66 14.97
N SER A 55 0.21 4.25 15.09
CA SER A 55 -0.38 4.60 16.38
C SER A 55 -0.61 3.37 17.26
N LYS A 56 -1.11 2.28 16.68
CA LYS A 56 -1.31 1.01 17.41
C LYS A 56 0.01 0.40 17.85
N TYR A 57 1.06 0.47 17.03
CA TYR A 57 2.38 -0.03 17.40
C TYR A 57 2.93 0.74 18.61
N ARG A 58 2.74 2.06 18.65
CA ARG A 58 3.11 2.87 19.81
C ARG A 58 2.30 2.46 21.04
N GLN A 59 1.00 2.35 20.91
CA GLN A 59 0.10 1.99 22.02
C GLN A 59 0.46 0.63 22.62
N ARG A 60 0.85 -0.35 21.79
CA ARG A 60 1.24 -1.68 22.26
C ARG A 60 2.68 -1.78 22.76
N GLY A 61 3.44 -0.70 22.64
CA GLY A 61 4.85 -0.69 23.03
C GLY A 61 5.80 -1.30 22.02
N SER A 62 5.33 -1.68 20.82
CA SER A 62 6.18 -2.16 19.73
C SER A 62 7.09 -1.07 19.19
N LEU A 63 6.63 0.20 19.26
CA LEU A 63 7.41 1.40 18.97
C LEU A 63 7.38 2.32 20.17
N GLY A 64 8.55 2.85 20.56
CA GLY A 64 8.63 3.92 21.52
C GLY A 64 8.12 5.23 20.91
N ASP A 65 7.89 6.25 21.74
CA ASP A 65 7.39 7.55 21.28
C ASP A 65 8.30 8.19 20.22
N SER A 66 9.61 8.13 20.42
CA SER A 66 10.59 8.68 19.49
C SER A 66 10.57 7.92 18.15
N GLU A 67 10.56 6.60 18.21
CA GLU A 67 10.48 5.74 17.01
C GLU A 67 9.18 5.97 16.23
N TYR A 68 8.07 6.11 16.95
CA TYR A 68 6.77 6.41 16.34
C TYR A 68 6.82 7.74 15.59
N ARG A 69 7.32 8.80 16.24
CA ARG A 69 7.40 10.13 15.62
C ARG A 69 8.32 10.11 14.39
N THR A 70 9.43 9.39 14.47
CA THR A 70 10.37 9.25 13.35
C THR A 70 9.70 8.53 12.17
N ALA A 71 9.08 7.38 12.41
CA ALA A 71 8.42 6.60 11.36
C ALA A 71 7.29 7.40 10.70
N ARG A 72 6.46 8.06 11.51
CA ARG A 72 5.38 8.92 11.02
C ARG A 72 5.90 10.06 10.16
N GLY A 73 6.90 10.76 10.65
CA GLY A 73 7.50 11.90 9.93
C GLY A 73 8.14 11.48 8.62
N MET A 74 8.87 10.37 8.61
CA MET A 74 9.49 9.83 7.40
C MET A 74 8.44 9.40 6.38
N PHE A 75 7.38 8.72 6.81
CA PHE A 75 6.29 8.32 5.92
C PHE A 75 5.66 9.54 5.23
N LEU A 76 5.28 10.55 6.00
CA LEU A 76 4.62 11.73 5.44
C LEU A 76 5.57 12.53 4.53
N SER A 77 6.81 12.74 4.95
CA SER A 77 7.76 13.55 4.18
C SER A 77 8.21 12.84 2.89
N GLU A 78 8.52 11.56 2.96
CA GLU A 78 8.91 10.79 1.77
C GLU A 78 7.75 10.69 0.77
N THR A 79 6.54 10.44 1.27
CA THR A 79 5.34 10.38 0.43
C THR A 79 5.14 11.70 -0.33
N ILE A 80 5.22 12.84 0.36
CA ILE A 80 5.06 14.16 -0.26
C ILE A 80 6.15 14.39 -1.32
N ARG A 81 7.41 14.07 -1.00
CA ARG A 81 8.53 14.24 -1.93
C ARG A 81 8.35 13.39 -3.18
N MET A 82 8.00 12.13 -3.01
CA MET A 82 7.78 11.21 -4.15
C MET A 82 6.59 11.66 -5.01
N LEU A 83 5.52 12.16 -4.39
CA LEU A 83 4.39 12.75 -5.13
C LEU A 83 4.83 13.93 -5.99
N ARG A 84 5.60 14.85 -5.42
CA ARG A 84 6.10 16.04 -6.13
C ARG A 84 7.02 15.68 -7.28
N LEU A 85 7.78 14.61 -7.15
CA LEU A 85 8.70 14.14 -8.20
C LEU A 85 8.04 13.21 -9.22
N GLY A 86 6.76 12.88 -9.04
CA GLY A 86 6.05 11.97 -9.94
C GLY A 86 6.43 10.51 -9.79
N LEU A 87 7.04 10.13 -8.67
CA LEU A 87 7.48 8.75 -8.38
C LEU A 87 6.41 7.92 -7.69
N LEU A 88 5.41 8.58 -7.14
CA LEU A 88 4.30 7.95 -6.42
C LEU A 88 2.99 8.55 -6.91
N LYS A 89 1.99 7.71 -7.09
CA LYS A 89 0.63 8.12 -7.44
C LYS A 89 -0.33 7.68 -6.35
N ILE A 90 -1.10 8.61 -5.83
CA ILE A 90 -2.18 8.31 -4.88
C ILE A 90 -3.46 8.07 -5.67
N VAL A 91 -4.09 6.92 -5.46
CA VAL A 91 -5.38 6.62 -6.07
C VAL A 91 -6.47 7.31 -5.26
N PRO A 92 -7.27 8.20 -5.87
CA PRO A 92 -8.35 8.89 -5.16
C PRO A 92 -9.49 7.94 -4.82
N LEU A 93 -10.33 8.31 -3.87
CA LEU A 93 -11.53 7.55 -3.51
C LEU A 93 -12.71 8.01 -4.40
N LYS A 94 -12.72 7.53 -5.62
CA LYS A 94 -13.77 7.83 -6.58
C LYS A 94 -14.98 6.93 -6.38
N LEU A 95 -16.15 7.41 -6.79
CA LEU A 95 -17.39 6.66 -6.66
C LEU A 95 -17.31 5.27 -7.34
N ASN A 96 -16.73 5.19 -8.53
CA ASN A 96 -16.61 3.93 -9.25
C ASN A 96 -15.68 2.92 -8.55
N ILE A 97 -14.67 3.39 -7.83
CA ILE A 97 -13.78 2.53 -7.04
C ILE A 97 -14.55 1.93 -5.86
N ILE A 98 -15.33 2.75 -5.19
CA ILE A 98 -16.11 2.33 -4.02
C ILE A 98 -17.24 1.37 -4.44
N THR A 99 -17.98 1.70 -5.50
CA THR A 99 -19.10 0.85 -5.95
C THR A 99 -18.62 -0.50 -6.47
N GLU A 100 -17.48 -0.55 -7.17
CA GLU A 100 -16.90 -1.81 -7.62
C GLU A 100 -16.43 -2.66 -6.44
N SER A 101 -15.97 -2.05 -5.36
CA SER A 101 -15.54 -2.78 -4.16
C SER A 101 -16.70 -3.55 -3.52
N TRP A 102 -17.94 -3.07 -3.63
CA TRP A 102 -19.11 -3.75 -3.05
C TRP A 102 -19.31 -5.13 -3.63
N ARG A 103 -19.11 -5.31 -4.94
CA ARG A 103 -19.18 -6.62 -5.59
C ARG A 103 -18.15 -7.59 -5.01
N ILE A 104 -16.94 -7.10 -4.79
CA ILE A 104 -15.85 -7.91 -4.22
C ILE A 104 -16.15 -8.28 -2.77
N ILE A 105 -16.67 -7.34 -1.99
CA ILE A 105 -17.08 -7.57 -0.60
C ILE A 105 -18.09 -8.71 -0.52
N GLU A 106 -19.13 -8.65 -1.33
CA GLU A 106 -20.21 -9.66 -1.29
C GLU A 106 -19.72 -11.02 -1.80
N LYS A 107 -18.89 -11.02 -2.84
CA LYS A 107 -18.37 -12.25 -3.43
C LYS A 107 -17.40 -12.98 -2.51
N HIS A 108 -16.57 -12.25 -1.78
CA HIS A 108 -15.45 -12.83 -1.01
C HIS A 108 -15.60 -12.70 0.50
N ASN A 109 -16.65 -12.04 0.99
CA ASN A 109 -16.86 -11.78 2.43
C ASN A 109 -15.65 -11.11 3.10
N ILE A 110 -15.18 -10.02 2.52
CA ILE A 110 -14.05 -9.23 3.05
C ILE A 110 -14.52 -7.83 3.42
N TYR A 111 -13.67 -7.12 4.18
CA TYR A 111 -13.97 -5.77 4.60
C TYR A 111 -13.72 -4.77 3.46
N GLU A 112 -14.38 -3.61 3.56
CA GLU A 112 -14.26 -2.52 2.60
C GLU A 112 -12.80 -2.10 2.41
N ALA A 113 -12.04 -2.01 3.50
CA ALA A 113 -10.64 -1.62 3.44
C ALA A 113 -9.82 -2.52 2.50
N ASP A 114 -10.05 -3.84 2.55
CA ASP A 114 -9.35 -4.79 1.70
C ASP A 114 -9.84 -4.74 0.25
N ALA A 115 -11.15 -4.62 0.06
CA ALA A 115 -11.73 -4.55 -1.27
C ALA A 115 -11.26 -3.30 -2.03
N ILE A 116 -11.12 -2.16 -1.34
CA ILE A 116 -10.59 -0.93 -1.92
C ILE A 116 -9.17 -1.12 -2.45
N GLN A 117 -8.34 -1.93 -1.79
CA GLN A 117 -6.98 -2.18 -2.29
C GLN A 117 -7.02 -2.82 -3.68
N ILE A 118 -7.91 -3.78 -3.87
CA ILE A 118 -8.05 -4.48 -5.16
C ILE A 118 -8.59 -3.53 -6.24
N THR A 119 -9.67 -2.80 -5.95
CA THR A 119 -10.28 -1.90 -6.93
C THR A 119 -9.37 -0.71 -7.25
N SER A 120 -8.61 -0.23 -6.28
CA SER A 120 -7.63 0.84 -6.49
C SER A 120 -6.48 0.37 -7.38
N ALA A 121 -5.95 -0.84 -7.16
CA ALA A 121 -4.91 -1.42 -8.00
C ALA A 121 -5.39 -1.59 -9.44
N LYS A 122 -6.63 -2.04 -9.62
CA LYS A 122 -7.24 -2.14 -10.96
C LYS A 122 -7.39 -0.78 -11.62
N TYR A 123 -7.86 0.22 -10.88
CA TYR A 123 -8.06 1.57 -11.39
C TYR A 123 -6.77 2.18 -11.93
N ILE A 124 -5.67 2.03 -11.19
CA ILE A 124 -4.38 2.58 -11.61
C ILE A 124 -3.67 1.68 -12.63
N LYS A 125 -4.26 0.54 -13.00
CA LYS A 125 -3.68 -0.46 -13.90
C LYS A 125 -2.30 -0.92 -13.42
N ALA A 126 -2.21 -1.21 -12.14
CA ALA A 126 -0.97 -1.68 -11.54
C ALA A 126 -0.49 -2.98 -12.20
N SER A 127 0.81 -3.05 -12.45
CA SER A 127 1.43 -4.28 -12.96
C SER A 127 1.47 -5.37 -11.88
N GLU A 128 1.61 -4.93 -10.62
CA GLU A 128 1.67 -5.84 -9.46
C GLU A 128 1.08 -5.14 -8.24
N LEU A 129 0.48 -5.94 -7.35
CA LEU A 129 0.03 -5.51 -6.04
C LEU A 129 0.81 -6.29 -4.99
N TYR A 130 1.51 -5.60 -4.09
CA TYR A 130 2.25 -6.23 -2.99
C TYR A 130 1.47 -6.14 -1.69
N THR A 131 1.35 -7.25 -1.00
CA THR A 131 0.67 -7.34 0.30
C THR A 131 1.32 -8.41 1.17
N ALA A 132 1.30 -8.23 2.48
CA ALA A 132 1.69 -9.27 3.43
C ALA A 132 0.52 -10.18 3.81
N ASP A 133 -0.71 -9.82 3.43
CA ASP A 133 -1.92 -10.55 3.76
C ASP A 133 -2.19 -11.63 2.71
N LYS A 134 -2.08 -12.90 3.12
CA LYS A 134 -2.30 -14.05 2.24
C LYS A 134 -3.71 -14.04 1.63
N LYS A 135 -4.73 -13.76 2.44
CA LYS A 135 -6.12 -13.76 1.99
C LYS A 135 -6.36 -12.68 0.92
N LEU A 136 -5.86 -11.48 1.16
CA LEU A 136 -5.97 -10.39 0.19
C LEU A 136 -5.24 -10.75 -1.10
N CYS A 137 -4.04 -11.33 -1.00
CA CYS A 137 -3.27 -11.76 -2.17
C CYS A 137 -4.07 -12.76 -3.02
N ASP A 138 -4.62 -13.79 -2.39
CA ASP A 138 -5.38 -14.83 -3.09
C ASP A 138 -6.63 -14.24 -3.77
N ILE A 139 -7.36 -13.37 -3.09
CA ILE A 139 -8.57 -12.73 -3.65
C ILE A 139 -8.20 -11.80 -4.80
N ALA A 140 -7.13 -11.02 -4.66
CA ALA A 140 -6.67 -10.14 -5.73
C ALA A 140 -6.35 -10.93 -7.00
N ILE A 141 -5.71 -12.08 -6.87
CA ILE A 141 -5.40 -12.96 -8.00
C ILE A 141 -6.70 -13.45 -8.66
N GLU A 142 -7.69 -13.89 -7.88
CA GLU A 142 -8.99 -14.28 -8.41
C GLU A 142 -9.68 -13.15 -9.16
N GLU A 143 -9.47 -11.91 -8.73
CA GLU A 143 -10.06 -10.73 -9.37
C GLU A 143 -9.23 -10.21 -10.55
N GLY A 144 -8.21 -10.94 -10.97
CA GLY A 144 -7.43 -10.60 -12.14
C GLY A 144 -6.27 -9.63 -11.89
N VAL A 145 -5.91 -9.40 -10.64
CA VAL A 145 -4.77 -8.56 -10.27
C VAL A 145 -3.57 -9.45 -10.00
N LYS A 146 -2.42 -9.16 -10.60
CA LYS A 146 -1.19 -9.87 -10.29
C LYS A 146 -0.72 -9.44 -8.90
N ALA A 147 -0.93 -10.28 -7.90
CA ALA A 147 -0.56 -9.98 -6.52
C ALA A 147 0.66 -10.79 -6.10
N VAL A 148 1.52 -10.16 -5.30
CA VAL A 148 2.75 -10.74 -4.77
C VAL A 148 2.67 -10.70 -3.25
N ARG A 149 2.82 -11.84 -2.61
CA ARG A 149 2.81 -11.92 -1.16
C ARG A 149 4.20 -11.66 -0.59
N ILE A 150 4.29 -10.71 0.33
CA ILE A 150 5.50 -10.43 1.10
C ILE A 150 5.51 -11.36 2.32
N LYS A 151 6.59 -12.10 2.49
CA LYS A 151 6.74 -13.04 3.62
C LYS A 151 7.68 -12.52 4.68
#